data_c7de9df8fddfbd73b6dcc58b2927d673
#
_entry.id   c7de9df8fddfbd73b6dcc58b2927d673
#
_cell.length_a   1.000
_cell.length_b   1.000
_cell.length_c   1.000
_cell.angle_alpha   90.00
_cell.angle_beta   90.00
_cell.angle_gamma   90.00
#
_symmetry.space_group_name_H-M   'P 1'
#
loop_
_entity.id
_entity.type
_entity.pdbx_description
1 polymer ?
#
loop_
_entity_poly.entity_id
_entity_poly.type
_entity_poly.pdbx_seq_one_letter_code
_entity_poly.pdbx_strand_id
1 'polypeptide(L)'
;MIPRSCLRVRTLLTALILALFLTWTLSRWHLKAYILKSTGLSSHSPTDLTPSHHKFWQEFHSLLERHAPNTPPIVEYEKAKTASFSAHDPPLRPDTIYVPEDEIAIMKEAHTGFVNAITKSPPDLPYITGTKGIVSTAGGFYLPVLVISLRMLRRTGSTLPMEVFLADEQEYEPYICDTVLPSLNARCVVLSRILIAAPAKIHKYQFKPFAMLFSSFEEILFLDADAFPLNKPEHLFTTDPFLSTGLLTWPDFWASSASPIFYQIADLPPPPMDLRQSTESGEILLSKSSHTRSLLLATYYNYHGPSHYYPLLSQGAAGEGDKETFITAATAMHEPFYQVSEPICALGHPIPGGMAGSAMAQFDPVHDYTLTSRGVWRVKGDNAPAPAVFFIHANYPKFNPATIFEDHAVNPVFTDEGEYTRAWTIPEHVVQAYNARGDVEKGFWEEVLWTACELEDKFESWGGYQGVCEGVRDYWGVVFGSD
;
A
#
# COMPACT_ATOMS: atom_id res chain seq x y z
N MET A 1 67.86 -3.03 -39.52
CA MET A 1 67.97 -1.72 -38.86
C MET A 1 66.66 -0.94 -39.12
N ILE A 2 65.82 -0.79 -38.14
CA ILE A 2 64.57 -0.02 -38.26
C ILE A 2 64.93 1.47 -38.12
N PRO A 3 64.45 2.35 -39.04
CA PRO A 3 64.85 3.74 -39.02
C PRO A 3 64.36 4.43 -37.73
N ARG A 4 65.24 5.19 -37.06
CA ARG A 4 64.94 5.94 -35.83
C ARG A 4 63.75 6.90 -35.94
N SER A 5 63.32 7.27 -37.13
CA SER A 5 62.10 8.07 -37.40
C SER A 5 60.78 7.34 -37.10
N CYS A 6 60.71 6.01 -37.33
CA CYS A 6 59.53 5.21 -37.05
C CYS A 6 59.25 4.98 -35.56
N LEU A 7 60.30 4.99 -34.73
CA LEU A 7 60.16 4.84 -33.28
C LEU A 7 59.62 6.12 -32.62
N ARG A 8 60.01 7.31 -33.13
CA ARG A 8 59.47 8.59 -32.58
C ARG A 8 58.02 8.84 -32.95
N VAL A 9 57.57 8.39 -34.11
CA VAL A 9 56.18 8.53 -34.53
C VAL A 9 55.28 7.60 -33.70
N ARG A 10 55.70 6.37 -33.39
CA ARG A 10 54.96 5.44 -32.52
C ARG A 10 54.82 5.96 -31.08
N THR A 11 55.91 6.50 -30.51
CA THR A 11 55.85 7.07 -29.13
C THR A 11 54.98 8.33 -29.06
N LEU A 12 54.96 9.16 -30.11
CA LEU A 12 54.07 10.32 -30.18
C LEU A 12 52.59 9.92 -30.33
N LEU A 13 52.29 8.88 -31.12
CA LEU A 13 50.92 8.38 -31.27
C LEU A 13 50.40 7.73 -29.99
N THR A 14 51.20 6.94 -29.28
CA THR A 14 50.81 6.37 -27.97
C THR A 14 50.63 7.43 -26.89
N ALA A 15 51.44 8.45 -26.85
CA ALA A 15 51.27 9.58 -25.95
C ALA A 15 50.01 10.40 -26.22
N LEU A 16 49.67 10.58 -27.51
CA LEU A 16 48.43 11.27 -27.92
C LEU A 16 47.18 10.47 -27.54
N ILE A 17 47.18 9.13 -27.76
CA ILE A 17 46.07 8.24 -27.38
C ILE A 17 45.89 8.22 -25.86
N LEU A 18 46.96 8.16 -25.08
CA LEU A 18 46.92 8.22 -23.62
C LEU A 18 46.39 9.59 -23.13
N ALA A 19 46.81 10.69 -23.75
CA ALA A 19 46.30 12.03 -23.42
C ALA A 19 44.80 12.16 -23.72
N LEU A 20 44.34 11.65 -24.88
CA LEU A 20 42.93 11.64 -25.25
C LEU A 20 42.08 10.74 -24.32
N PHE A 21 42.62 9.62 -23.88
CA PHE A 21 41.96 8.73 -22.94
C PHE A 21 41.87 9.38 -21.54
N LEU A 22 42.90 10.04 -21.09
CA LEU A 22 42.91 10.80 -19.82
C LEU A 22 41.96 12.01 -19.85
N THR A 23 41.90 12.75 -20.94
CA THR A 23 40.95 13.86 -21.09
C THR A 23 39.51 13.35 -21.15
N TRP A 24 39.24 12.20 -21.80
CA TRP A 24 37.92 11.58 -21.86
C TRP A 24 37.47 11.06 -20.49
N THR A 25 38.36 10.42 -19.72
CA THR A 25 38.06 9.95 -18.36
C THR A 25 37.86 11.11 -17.38
N LEU A 26 38.67 12.14 -17.45
CA LEU A 26 38.52 13.37 -16.64
C LEU A 26 37.23 14.12 -17.00
N SER A 27 36.90 14.24 -18.27
CA SER A 27 35.65 14.87 -18.70
C SER A 27 34.41 14.09 -18.24
N ARG A 28 34.44 12.75 -18.28
CA ARG A 28 33.38 11.92 -17.69
C ARG A 28 33.28 12.04 -16.17
N TRP A 29 34.41 12.20 -15.51
CA TRP A 29 34.45 12.42 -14.05
C TRP A 29 33.87 13.79 -13.68
N HIS A 30 34.27 14.84 -14.44
CA HIS A 30 33.72 16.18 -14.27
C HIS A 30 32.22 16.25 -14.64
N LEU A 31 31.79 15.54 -15.68
CA LEU A 31 30.38 15.48 -16.06
C LEU A 31 29.53 14.78 -14.99
N LYS A 32 30.03 13.66 -14.44
CA LYS A 32 29.38 12.99 -13.30
C LYS A 32 29.33 13.89 -12.05
N ALA A 33 30.42 14.60 -11.74
CA ALA A 33 30.47 15.53 -10.62
C ALA A 33 29.58 16.77 -10.84
N TYR A 34 29.44 17.23 -12.08
CA TYR A 34 28.57 18.35 -12.45
C TYR A 34 27.09 17.93 -12.42
N ILE A 35 26.75 16.74 -12.93
CA ILE A 35 25.39 16.18 -12.85
C ILE A 35 24.98 15.96 -11.39
N LEU A 36 25.86 15.44 -10.54
CA LEU A 36 25.64 15.31 -9.10
C LEU A 36 25.48 16.66 -8.39
N LYS A 37 26.11 17.73 -8.87
CA LYS A 37 25.96 19.08 -8.33
C LYS A 37 24.76 19.84 -8.88
N SER A 38 24.35 19.58 -10.12
CA SER A 38 23.22 20.26 -10.76
C SER A 38 21.87 19.65 -10.45
N THR A 39 21.82 18.41 -9.96
CA THR A 39 20.56 17.72 -9.61
C THR A 39 20.02 18.10 -8.23
N GLY A 40 20.72 18.97 -7.48
CA GLY A 40 20.21 19.42 -6.17
C GLY A 40 19.90 18.27 -5.19
N LEU A 41 20.40 17.07 -5.46
CA LEU A 41 20.41 15.96 -4.52
C LEU A 41 21.42 16.29 -3.42
N SER A 42 20.98 17.15 -2.51
CA SER A 42 21.55 17.21 -1.17
C SER A 42 21.61 15.76 -0.68
N SER A 43 22.80 15.22 -0.56
CA SER A 43 23.04 14.03 0.24
C SER A 43 22.75 14.41 1.70
N HIS A 44 21.47 14.51 2.04
CA HIS A 44 21.11 14.39 3.43
C HIS A 44 21.49 12.95 3.79
N SER A 45 22.51 12.77 4.60
CA SER A 45 22.65 11.56 5.40
C SER A 45 21.27 11.30 5.97
N PRO A 46 20.68 10.11 5.78
CA PRO A 46 19.38 9.84 6.34
C PRO A 46 19.47 10.18 7.82
N THR A 47 18.65 11.13 8.27
CA THR A 47 18.58 11.49 9.70
C THR A 47 18.28 10.17 10.41
N ASP A 48 19.20 9.71 11.26
CA ASP A 48 18.97 8.46 12.01
C ASP A 48 17.84 8.71 13.01
N LEU A 49 16.65 8.24 12.67
CA LEU A 49 15.47 8.36 13.53
C LEU A 49 15.41 7.26 14.59
N THR A 50 16.34 6.31 14.63
CA THR A 50 16.32 5.19 15.57
C THR A 50 16.13 5.60 17.03
N PRO A 51 16.85 6.61 17.56
CA PRO A 51 16.62 7.05 18.94
C PRO A 51 15.22 7.65 19.15
N SER A 52 14.71 8.38 18.17
CA SER A 52 13.35 8.96 18.23
C SER A 52 12.28 7.88 18.15
N HIS A 53 12.47 6.87 17.30
CA HIS A 53 11.60 5.70 17.21
C HIS A 53 11.52 4.94 18.53
N HIS A 54 12.67 4.66 19.15
CA HIS A 54 12.72 3.93 20.42
C HIS A 54 12.05 4.70 21.55
N LYS A 55 12.34 6.02 21.67
CA LYS A 55 11.70 6.88 22.68
C LYS A 55 10.19 6.92 22.48
N PHE A 56 9.76 7.23 21.26
CA PHE A 56 8.34 7.27 20.91
C PHE A 56 7.65 5.95 21.22
N TRP A 57 8.25 4.81 20.81
CA TRP A 57 7.66 3.50 21.03
C TRP A 57 7.53 3.16 22.52
N GLN A 58 8.51 3.45 23.34
CA GLN A 58 8.41 3.24 24.79
C GLN A 58 7.25 4.04 25.43
N GLU A 59 7.11 5.30 25.05
CA GLU A 59 6.03 6.16 25.53
C GLU A 59 4.67 5.66 25.02
N PHE A 60 4.55 5.38 23.74
CA PHE A 60 3.30 4.97 23.11
C PHE A 60 2.86 3.57 23.55
N HIS A 61 3.78 2.62 23.61
CA HIS A 61 3.49 1.27 24.12
C HIS A 61 2.98 1.31 25.57
N SER A 62 3.57 2.16 26.42
CA SER A 62 3.06 2.36 27.78
C SER A 62 1.62 2.90 27.83
N LEU A 63 1.21 3.71 26.85
CA LEU A 63 -0.18 4.17 26.72
C LEU A 63 -1.10 3.04 26.25
N LEU A 64 -0.67 2.24 25.26
CA LEU A 64 -1.43 1.09 24.77
C LEU A 64 -1.73 0.09 25.89
N GLU A 65 -0.72 -0.27 26.68
CA GLU A 65 -0.87 -1.21 27.79
C GLU A 65 -1.71 -0.65 28.95
N ARG A 66 -1.55 0.63 29.28
CA ARG A 66 -2.31 1.29 30.36
C ARG A 66 -3.80 1.33 30.06
N HIS A 67 -4.15 1.46 28.81
CA HIS A 67 -5.54 1.56 28.35
C HIS A 67 -5.98 0.31 27.58
N ALA A 68 -5.35 -0.84 27.85
CA ALA A 68 -5.77 -2.09 27.25
C ALA A 68 -7.23 -2.42 27.59
N PRO A 69 -8.01 -2.98 26.67
CA PRO A 69 -9.32 -3.52 26.97
C PRO A 69 -9.17 -4.73 27.91
N ASN A 70 -9.28 -4.52 29.21
CA ASN A 70 -9.09 -5.57 30.22
C ASN A 70 -10.33 -6.47 30.34
N THR A 71 -10.78 -7.02 29.23
CA THR A 71 -11.90 -7.96 29.10
C THR A 71 -11.43 -9.21 28.38
N PRO A 72 -12.17 -10.33 28.44
CA PRO A 72 -11.90 -11.48 27.59
C PRO A 72 -11.94 -11.09 26.10
N PRO A 73 -11.20 -11.80 25.23
CA PRO A 73 -11.32 -11.61 23.78
C PRO A 73 -12.76 -11.78 23.30
N ILE A 74 -13.19 -10.93 22.40
CA ILE A 74 -14.51 -11.01 21.77
C ILE A 74 -14.56 -12.24 20.90
N VAL A 75 -15.59 -13.07 21.11
CA VAL A 75 -15.80 -14.30 20.35
C VAL A 75 -16.93 -14.09 19.34
N GLU A 76 -16.66 -14.38 18.09
CA GLU A 76 -17.66 -14.43 17.02
C GLU A 76 -18.34 -15.79 17.04
N TYR A 77 -19.61 -15.83 17.41
CA TYR A 77 -20.39 -17.08 17.38
C TYR A 77 -20.99 -17.35 16.01
N GLU A 78 -21.30 -16.28 15.26
CA GLU A 78 -21.81 -16.31 13.91
C GLU A 78 -21.19 -15.17 13.11
N LYS A 79 -20.75 -15.47 11.87
CA LYS A 79 -20.23 -14.43 10.97
C LYS A 79 -21.37 -13.60 10.41
N ALA A 80 -21.22 -12.30 10.42
CA ALA A 80 -22.14 -11.41 9.74
C ALA A 80 -22.17 -11.70 8.25
N LYS A 81 -23.36 -11.64 7.66
CA LYS A 81 -23.50 -11.76 6.21
C LYS A 81 -22.85 -10.57 5.53
N THR A 82 -21.95 -10.87 4.62
CA THR A 82 -21.40 -9.85 3.73
C THR A 82 -22.51 -9.34 2.80
N ALA A 83 -22.78 -8.05 2.85
CA ALA A 83 -23.81 -7.39 2.05
C ALA A 83 -23.19 -6.32 1.16
N SER A 84 -23.62 -6.25 -0.10
CA SER A 84 -23.23 -5.18 -1.00
C SER A 84 -23.77 -3.83 -0.50
N PHE A 85 -23.00 -2.77 -0.72
CA PHE A 85 -23.47 -1.42 -0.42
C PHE A 85 -24.56 -1.00 -1.40
N SER A 86 -25.57 -0.27 -0.88
CA SER A 86 -26.58 0.41 -1.67
C SER A 86 -26.92 1.75 -1.03
N ALA A 87 -26.83 2.82 -1.83
CA ALA A 87 -27.21 4.16 -1.38
C ALA A 87 -28.74 4.39 -1.38
N HIS A 88 -29.53 3.49 -2.00
CA HIS A 88 -30.99 3.63 -2.13
C HIS A 88 -31.74 2.59 -1.30
N ASP A 89 -31.18 1.39 -1.16
CA ASP A 89 -31.76 0.28 -0.39
C ASP A 89 -30.67 -0.33 0.49
N PRO A 90 -30.26 0.39 1.58
CA PRO A 90 -29.17 -0.04 2.41
C PRO A 90 -29.54 -1.30 3.19
N PRO A 91 -28.60 -2.26 3.34
CA PRO A 91 -28.83 -3.41 4.19
C PRO A 91 -28.92 -2.99 5.66
N LEU A 92 -29.56 -3.81 6.46
CA LEU A 92 -29.55 -3.63 7.92
C LEU A 92 -28.12 -3.81 8.44
N ARG A 93 -27.76 -2.99 9.46
CA ARG A 93 -26.50 -3.16 10.16
C ARG A 93 -26.50 -4.53 10.87
N PRO A 94 -25.46 -5.36 10.66
CA PRO A 94 -25.40 -6.63 11.36
C PRO A 94 -25.16 -6.42 12.86
N ASP A 95 -25.72 -7.31 13.66
CA ASP A 95 -25.56 -7.34 15.13
C ASP A 95 -25.47 -8.81 15.55
N THR A 96 -24.31 -9.43 15.34
CA THR A 96 -24.04 -10.86 15.54
C THR A 96 -23.09 -11.14 16.69
N ILE A 97 -22.61 -10.07 17.36
CA ILE A 97 -21.69 -10.17 18.48
C ILE A 97 -22.44 -9.87 19.77
N TYR A 98 -22.21 -10.69 20.76
CA TYR A 98 -22.67 -10.45 22.13
C TYR A 98 -21.46 -10.16 23.03
N VAL A 99 -21.53 -9.03 23.74
CA VAL A 99 -20.58 -8.63 24.80
C VAL A 99 -21.40 -8.26 26.03
N PRO A 100 -21.08 -8.78 27.21
CA PRO A 100 -21.74 -8.37 28.48
C PRO A 100 -21.65 -6.85 28.74
N GLU A 101 -22.67 -6.27 29.30
CA GLU A 101 -22.75 -4.82 29.57
C GLU A 101 -21.62 -4.29 30.46
N ASP A 102 -21.17 -5.08 31.42
CA ASP A 102 -20.03 -4.74 32.28
C ASP A 102 -18.70 -4.75 31.48
N GLU A 103 -18.52 -5.65 30.53
CA GLU A 103 -17.37 -5.68 29.65
C GLU A 103 -17.40 -4.50 28.66
N ILE A 104 -18.57 -4.14 28.11
CA ILE A 104 -18.75 -2.94 27.30
C ILE A 104 -18.33 -1.69 28.08
N ALA A 105 -18.76 -1.59 29.36
CA ALA A 105 -18.40 -0.47 30.22
C ALA A 105 -16.88 -0.39 30.46
N ILE A 106 -16.20 -1.52 30.71
CA ILE A 106 -14.75 -1.60 30.88
C ILE A 106 -14.03 -1.16 29.56
N MET A 107 -14.46 -1.66 28.41
CA MET A 107 -13.90 -1.27 27.13
C MET A 107 -14.11 0.22 26.83
N LYS A 108 -15.30 0.76 27.15
CA LYS A 108 -15.60 2.19 27.00
C LYS A 108 -14.69 3.06 27.90
N GLU A 109 -14.44 2.65 29.14
CA GLU A 109 -13.51 3.34 30.04
C GLU A 109 -12.08 3.32 29.46
N ALA A 110 -11.59 2.17 29.01
CA ALA A 110 -10.28 2.01 28.39
C ALA A 110 -10.13 2.90 27.14
N HIS A 111 -11.10 2.85 26.23
CA HIS A 111 -11.14 3.67 25.02
C HIS A 111 -11.15 5.17 25.35
N THR A 112 -12.04 5.60 26.24
CA THR A 112 -12.14 7.01 26.65
C THR A 112 -10.85 7.49 27.32
N GLY A 113 -10.26 6.65 28.15
CA GLY A 113 -8.97 6.92 28.81
C GLY A 113 -7.85 7.12 27.80
N PHE A 114 -7.76 6.27 26.78
CA PHE A 114 -6.79 6.39 25.71
C PHE A 114 -7.00 7.66 24.87
N VAL A 115 -8.23 7.91 24.42
CA VAL A 115 -8.61 9.13 23.67
C VAL A 115 -8.26 10.39 24.43
N ASN A 116 -8.57 10.45 25.74
CA ASN A 116 -8.22 11.58 26.58
C ASN A 116 -6.69 11.76 26.70
N ALA A 117 -5.93 10.67 26.83
CA ALA A 117 -4.49 10.73 26.94
C ALA A 117 -3.84 11.31 25.69
N ILE A 118 -4.20 10.80 24.49
CA ILE A 118 -3.65 11.29 23.22
C ILE A 118 -4.18 12.68 22.82
N THR A 119 -5.35 13.08 23.33
CA THR A 119 -5.88 14.43 23.09
C THR A 119 -5.15 15.46 23.95
N LYS A 120 -4.87 15.13 25.20
CA LYS A 120 -4.23 16.03 26.15
C LYS A 120 -2.72 16.16 25.90
N SER A 121 -2.06 15.08 25.59
CA SER A 121 -0.60 15.03 25.41
C SER A 121 -0.25 13.88 24.45
N PRO A 122 -0.41 14.08 23.13
CA PRO A 122 -0.03 13.06 22.16
C PRO A 122 1.49 12.86 22.20
N PRO A 123 1.99 11.62 22.12
CA PRO A 123 3.41 11.37 21.89
C PRO A 123 3.88 12.00 20.57
N ASP A 124 5.09 12.52 20.53
CA ASP A 124 5.69 13.13 19.34
C ASP A 124 5.98 12.07 18.28
N LEU A 125 5.27 12.09 17.16
CA LEU A 125 5.49 11.15 16.07
C LEU A 125 6.88 11.32 15.43
N PRO A 126 7.61 10.22 15.18
CA PRO A 126 8.93 10.27 14.57
C PRO A 126 8.83 10.43 13.05
N TYR A 127 8.88 11.65 12.54
CA TYR A 127 8.96 11.95 11.11
C TYR A 127 9.82 13.19 10.83
N ILE A 128 10.18 13.38 9.58
CA ILE A 128 10.94 14.55 9.10
C ILE A 128 9.94 15.50 8.43
N THR A 129 9.82 16.70 8.99
CA THR A 129 8.91 17.74 8.52
C THR A 129 9.13 18.09 7.05
N GLY A 130 8.04 18.25 6.31
CA GLY A 130 8.03 18.61 4.88
C GLY A 130 8.33 17.45 3.94
N THR A 131 8.50 16.23 4.44
CA THR A 131 8.78 15.05 3.61
C THR A 131 7.50 14.36 3.16
N LYS A 132 7.54 13.79 1.94
CA LYS A 132 6.46 13.02 1.33
C LYS A 132 7.03 11.72 0.79
N GLY A 133 6.29 10.64 0.91
CA GLY A 133 6.74 9.36 0.39
C GLY A 133 5.68 8.29 0.40
N ILE A 134 6.05 7.14 -0.10
CA ILE A 134 5.22 5.95 -0.13
C ILE A 134 5.66 5.01 0.98
N VAL A 135 4.70 4.38 1.63
CA VAL A 135 4.92 3.37 2.66
C VAL A 135 4.22 2.09 2.23
N SER A 136 4.90 0.97 2.40
CA SER A 136 4.31 -0.35 2.18
C SER A 136 4.80 -1.34 3.23
N THR A 137 4.10 -2.45 3.33
CA THR A 137 4.53 -3.61 4.11
C THR A 137 4.71 -4.80 3.18
N ALA A 138 5.83 -5.48 3.29
CA ALA A 138 6.09 -6.70 2.53
C ALA A 138 7.07 -7.60 3.31
N GLY A 139 7.16 -8.85 2.91
CA GLY A 139 8.11 -9.83 3.47
C GLY A 139 7.82 -11.20 2.88
N GLY A 140 8.81 -12.08 2.84
CA GLY A 140 8.66 -13.40 2.27
C GLY A 140 8.01 -13.37 0.87
N PHE A 141 6.94 -14.11 0.67
CA PHE A 141 6.21 -14.20 -0.61
C PHE A 141 5.57 -12.89 -1.12
N TYR A 142 5.47 -11.85 -0.28
CA TYR A 142 4.97 -10.54 -0.72
C TYR A 142 6.07 -9.64 -1.29
N LEU A 143 7.34 -9.92 -1.03
CA LEU A 143 8.44 -9.08 -1.50
C LEU A 143 8.58 -9.08 -3.03
N PRO A 144 8.46 -10.22 -3.75
CA PRO A 144 8.41 -10.22 -5.22
C PRO A 144 7.21 -9.44 -5.78
N VAL A 145 6.04 -9.56 -5.16
CA VAL A 145 4.83 -8.83 -5.54
C VAL A 145 5.03 -7.32 -5.39
N LEU A 146 5.65 -6.89 -4.28
CA LEU A 146 6.01 -5.49 -4.06
C LEU A 146 6.96 -4.96 -5.15
N VAL A 147 7.97 -5.74 -5.55
CA VAL A 147 8.91 -5.31 -6.59
C VAL A 147 8.17 -5.04 -7.90
N ILE A 148 7.19 -5.87 -8.28
CA ILE A 148 6.35 -5.67 -9.46
C ILE A 148 5.55 -4.36 -9.33
N SER A 149 4.84 -4.17 -8.23
CA SER A 149 4.02 -2.97 -7.99
C SER A 149 4.87 -1.69 -7.93
N LEU A 150 6.05 -1.76 -7.32
CA LEU A 150 7.00 -0.64 -7.29
C LEU A 150 7.52 -0.29 -8.69
N ARG A 151 7.78 -1.28 -9.54
CA ARG A 151 8.17 -1.06 -10.93
C ARG A 151 7.03 -0.44 -11.74
N MET A 152 5.78 -0.89 -11.53
CA MET A 152 4.60 -0.23 -12.10
C MET A 152 4.47 1.22 -11.64
N LEU A 153 4.70 1.52 -10.37
CA LEU A 153 4.77 2.90 -9.87
C LEU A 153 5.85 3.71 -10.64
N ARG A 154 7.04 3.15 -10.86
CA ARG A 154 8.12 3.84 -11.59
C ARG A 154 7.78 4.05 -13.07
N ARG A 155 6.98 3.19 -13.70
CA ARG A 155 6.45 3.39 -15.07
C ARG A 155 5.60 4.66 -15.19
N THR A 156 4.92 5.09 -14.14
CA THR A 156 4.19 6.37 -14.13
C THR A 156 5.13 7.58 -14.22
N GLY A 157 6.42 7.39 -14.00
CA GLY A 157 7.43 8.43 -13.87
C GLY A 157 7.47 9.08 -12.48
N SER A 158 6.83 8.47 -11.48
CA SER A 158 6.94 8.89 -10.08
C SER A 158 8.35 8.71 -9.56
N THR A 159 8.80 9.69 -8.78
CA THR A 159 10.10 9.69 -8.10
C THR A 159 9.97 9.72 -6.57
N LEU A 160 8.76 9.57 -6.04
CA LEU A 160 8.56 9.52 -4.58
C LEU A 160 9.43 8.41 -3.95
N PRO A 161 10.15 8.70 -2.87
CA PRO A 161 10.85 7.67 -2.12
C PRO A 161 9.85 6.72 -1.47
N MET A 162 10.26 5.45 -1.31
CA MET A 162 9.41 4.42 -0.69
C MET A 162 10.12 3.76 0.49
N GLU A 163 9.40 3.58 1.57
CA GLU A 163 9.81 2.77 2.72
C GLU A 163 8.99 1.48 2.76
N VAL A 164 9.70 0.36 2.71
CA VAL A 164 9.14 -1.00 2.75
C VAL A 164 9.40 -1.59 4.11
N PHE A 165 8.34 -1.74 4.90
CA PHE A 165 8.45 -2.27 6.25
C PHE A 165 8.37 -3.80 6.23
N LEU A 166 9.36 -4.42 6.86
CA LEU A 166 9.47 -5.85 7.09
C LEU A 166 9.20 -6.15 8.57
N ALA A 167 8.62 -7.29 8.86
CA ALA A 167 8.30 -7.64 10.25
C ALA A 167 9.57 -7.80 11.11
N ASP A 168 10.52 -8.56 10.62
CA ASP A 168 11.76 -8.87 11.35
C ASP A 168 12.95 -9.15 10.41
N GLU A 169 14.08 -9.55 10.99
CA GLU A 169 15.32 -9.85 10.26
C GLU A 169 15.20 -11.07 9.33
N GLN A 170 14.25 -11.96 9.56
CA GLN A 170 14.07 -13.16 8.72
C GLN A 170 13.43 -12.80 7.37
N GLU A 171 12.72 -11.68 7.31
CA GLU A 171 12.15 -11.15 6.08
C GLU A 171 13.12 -10.23 5.30
N TYR A 172 14.30 -9.95 5.88
CA TYR A 172 15.30 -9.10 5.22
C TYR A 172 16.10 -9.91 4.21
N GLU A 173 15.82 -9.72 2.93
CA GLU A 173 16.56 -10.34 1.82
C GLU A 173 17.65 -9.38 1.32
N PRO A 174 18.95 -9.63 1.60
CA PRO A 174 20.03 -8.67 1.38
C PRO A 174 20.11 -8.15 -0.06
N TYR A 175 20.01 -9.04 -1.07
CA TYR A 175 20.10 -8.59 -2.46
C TYR A 175 18.95 -7.66 -2.85
N ILE A 176 17.76 -7.96 -2.38
CA ILE A 176 16.56 -7.16 -2.66
C ILE A 176 16.63 -5.82 -1.91
N CYS A 177 16.91 -5.86 -0.62
CA CYS A 177 16.92 -4.67 0.23
C CYS A 177 18.12 -3.73 -0.03
N ASP A 178 19.30 -4.29 -0.38
CA ASP A 178 20.53 -3.49 -0.53
C ASP A 178 20.84 -3.12 -2.00
N THR A 179 20.21 -3.79 -2.98
CA THR A 179 20.51 -3.56 -4.39
C THR A 179 19.26 -3.20 -5.20
N VAL A 180 18.23 -4.05 -5.19
CA VAL A 180 17.05 -3.87 -6.05
C VAL A 180 16.23 -2.65 -5.60
N LEU A 181 15.79 -2.61 -4.35
CA LEU A 181 14.96 -1.52 -3.83
C LEU A 181 15.67 -0.15 -3.92
N PRO A 182 16.95 0.00 -3.54
CA PRO A 182 17.65 1.28 -3.72
C PRO A 182 17.72 1.74 -5.17
N SER A 183 17.86 0.83 -6.14
CA SER A 183 17.83 1.19 -7.57
C SER A 183 16.47 1.74 -8.02
N LEU A 184 15.42 1.42 -7.30
CA LEU A 184 14.05 1.87 -7.50
C LEU A 184 13.64 3.01 -6.52
N ASN A 185 14.60 3.69 -5.91
CA ASN A 185 14.37 4.73 -4.88
C ASN A 185 13.48 4.24 -3.72
N ALA A 186 13.77 3.06 -3.20
CA ALA A 186 13.09 2.45 -2.06
C ALA A 186 14.10 1.86 -1.07
N ARG A 187 13.69 1.64 0.17
CA ARG A 187 14.52 1.01 1.21
C ARG A 187 13.71 0.10 2.12
N CYS A 188 14.32 -0.96 2.64
CA CYS A 188 13.76 -1.78 3.69
C CYS A 188 13.88 -1.09 5.05
N VAL A 189 12.85 -1.26 5.89
CA VAL A 189 12.83 -0.85 7.30
C VAL A 189 12.34 -2.04 8.12
N VAL A 190 13.17 -2.53 9.05
CA VAL A 190 12.84 -3.69 9.88
C VAL A 190 12.16 -3.26 11.16
N LEU A 191 10.87 -3.59 11.33
CA LEU A 191 10.06 -3.18 12.48
C LEU A 191 10.57 -3.74 13.81
N SER A 192 11.06 -4.99 13.84
CA SER A 192 11.58 -5.58 15.06
C SER A 192 12.74 -4.78 15.66
N ARG A 193 13.57 -4.10 14.83
CA ARG A 193 14.63 -3.20 15.30
C ARG A 193 14.08 -1.99 16.07
N ILE A 194 12.91 -1.53 15.68
CA ILE A 194 12.21 -0.41 16.32
C ILE A 194 11.51 -0.88 17.59
N LEU A 195 10.78 -1.99 17.49
CA LEU A 195 9.94 -2.50 18.56
C LEU A 195 10.72 -3.14 19.71
N ILE A 196 12.02 -3.36 19.55
CA ILE A 196 12.89 -3.89 20.63
C ILE A 196 12.91 -3.00 21.87
N ALA A 197 12.60 -1.72 21.73
CA ALA A 197 12.56 -0.76 22.84
C ALA A 197 11.47 -1.06 23.88
N ALA A 198 10.37 -1.75 23.46
CA ALA A 198 9.35 -2.31 24.34
C ALA A 198 8.73 -3.54 23.64
N PRO A 199 8.70 -4.72 24.28
CA PRO A 199 8.24 -5.95 23.64
C PRO A 199 6.77 -5.86 23.21
N ALA A 200 6.51 -6.11 21.92
CA ALA A 200 5.16 -6.24 21.38
C ALA A 200 5.14 -7.35 20.34
N LYS A 201 4.02 -8.05 20.26
CA LYS A 201 3.77 -9.04 19.20
C LYS A 201 2.67 -8.51 18.30
N ILE A 202 3.05 -8.17 17.08
CA ILE A 202 2.13 -7.71 16.03
C ILE A 202 2.20 -8.68 14.85
N HIS A 203 1.07 -8.87 14.17
CA HIS A 203 0.94 -9.84 13.09
C HIS A 203 0.00 -9.33 11.98
N LYS A 204 0.22 -9.78 10.75
CA LYS A 204 -0.68 -9.57 9.61
C LYS A 204 -1.09 -8.08 9.44
N TYR A 205 -2.39 -7.80 9.53
CA TYR A 205 -2.96 -6.47 9.30
C TYR A 205 -2.42 -5.39 10.25
N GLN A 206 -1.93 -5.78 11.42
CA GLN A 206 -1.35 -4.84 12.39
C GLN A 206 -0.09 -4.14 11.85
N PHE A 207 0.66 -4.74 10.92
CA PHE A 207 1.87 -4.12 10.36
C PHE A 207 1.60 -2.79 9.66
N LYS A 208 0.44 -2.62 9.01
CA LYS A 208 0.09 -1.42 8.24
C LYS A 208 0.12 -0.13 9.07
N PRO A 209 -0.69 0.04 10.14
CA PRO A 209 -0.63 1.25 10.95
C PRO A 209 0.73 1.45 11.63
N PHE A 210 1.44 0.38 11.99
CA PHE A 210 2.79 0.48 12.54
C PHE A 210 3.79 0.99 11.49
N ALA A 211 3.72 0.53 10.25
CA ALA A 211 4.55 1.04 9.17
C ALA A 211 4.29 2.55 8.93
N MET A 212 3.03 2.96 8.88
CA MET A 212 2.67 4.38 8.76
C MET A 212 3.16 5.20 9.95
N LEU A 213 3.03 4.66 11.17
CA LEU A 213 3.44 5.31 12.41
C LEU A 213 4.95 5.59 12.44
N PHE A 214 5.77 4.59 12.06
CA PHE A 214 7.23 4.64 12.11
C PHE A 214 7.90 5.11 10.83
N SER A 215 7.15 5.38 9.77
CA SER A 215 7.71 5.96 8.55
C SER A 215 8.37 7.30 8.84
N SER A 216 9.45 7.61 8.11
CA SER A 216 10.14 8.90 8.21
C SER A 216 9.39 10.05 7.52
N PHE A 217 8.35 9.76 6.74
CA PHE A 217 7.60 10.78 6.01
C PHE A 217 6.52 11.45 6.87
N GLU A 218 6.32 12.76 6.68
CA GLU A 218 5.22 13.51 7.26
C GLU A 218 3.91 13.21 6.52
N GLU A 219 3.97 13.24 5.19
CA GLU A 219 2.82 12.91 4.33
C GLU A 219 3.06 11.56 3.64
N ILE A 220 2.14 10.63 3.82
CA ILE A 220 2.27 9.24 3.44
C ILE A 220 1.20 8.86 2.43
N LEU A 221 1.58 8.27 1.31
CA LEU A 221 0.72 7.39 0.53
C LEU A 221 1.08 5.94 0.92
N PHE A 222 0.21 5.30 1.71
CA PHE A 222 0.34 3.87 1.95
C PHE A 222 -0.20 3.10 0.75
N LEU A 223 0.54 2.07 0.32
CA LEU A 223 0.12 1.11 -0.71
C LEU A 223 0.39 -0.31 -0.20
N ASP A 224 -0.59 -1.19 -0.31
CA ASP A 224 -0.33 -2.62 -0.13
C ASP A 224 0.67 -3.12 -1.18
N ALA A 225 1.36 -4.21 -0.90
CA ALA A 225 2.41 -4.75 -1.75
C ALA A 225 1.95 -5.05 -3.19
N ASP A 226 0.68 -5.26 -3.40
CA ASP A 226 0.02 -5.60 -4.65
C ASP A 226 -0.85 -4.47 -5.23
N ALA A 227 -0.70 -3.24 -4.70
CA ALA A 227 -1.39 -2.06 -5.19
C ALA A 227 -0.41 -1.10 -5.91
N PHE A 228 -0.83 -0.55 -7.05
CA PHE A 228 -0.02 0.40 -7.80
C PHE A 228 -0.86 1.46 -8.53
N PRO A 229 -0.34 2.70 -8.66
CA PRO A 229 -1.01 3.76 -9.38
C PRO A 229 -0.81 3.66 -10.89
N LEU A 230 -1.78 4.17 -11.65
CA LEU A 230 -1.71 4.31 -13.11
C LEU A 230 -1.19 5.68 -13.57
N ASN A 231 -1.16 6.65 -12.66
CA ASN A 231 -0.65 8.01 -12.88
C ASN A 231 0.29 8.39 -11.74
N LYS A 232 1.08 9.46 -11.95
CA LYS A 232 1.94 10.02 -10.90
C LYS A 232 1.13 10.38 -9.67
N PRO A 233 1.40 9.78 -8.48
CA PRO A 233 0.64 10.10 -7.27
C PRO A 233 1.07 11.43 -6.61
N GLU A 234 2.15 12.08 -7.06
CA GLU A 234 2.67 13.29 -6.46
C GLU A 234 1.64 14.41 -6.35
N HIS A 235 0.73 14.53 -7.33
CA HIS A 235 -0.29 15.58 -7.33
C HIS A 235 -1.35 15.39 -6.22
N LEU A 236 -1.57 14.17 -5.75
CA LEU A 236 -2.51 13.90 -4.66
C LEU A 236 -2.12 14.64 -3.37
N PHE A 237 -0.82 14.83 -3.14
CA PHE A 237 -0.31 15.55 -1.98
C PHE A 237 -0.46 17.09 -2.06
N THR A 238 -0.86 17.61 -3.19
CA THR A 238 -0.90 19.06 -3.46
C THR A 238 -2.25 19.56 -3.93
N THR A 239 -3.27 18.71 -3.87
CA THR A 239 -4.63 19.02 -4.34
C THR A 239 -5.67 18.63 -3.30
N ASP A 240 -6.86 19.25 -3.40
CA ASP A 240 -8.02 18.73 -2.68
C ASP A 240 -8.46 17.39 -3.30
N PRO A 241 -9.00 16.51 -2.46
CA PRO A 241 -9.44 16.72 -1.07
C PRO A 241 -8.34 16.59 0.00
N PHE A 242 -7.11 16.16 -0.34
CA PHE A 242 -6.06 15.94 0.66
C PHE A 242 -5.66 17.22 1.42
N LEU A 243 -5.50 18.34 0.73
CA LEU A 243 -5.13 19.61 1.37
C LEU A 243 -6.14 20.06 2.44
N SER A 244 -7.42 19.80 2.19
CA SER A 244 -8.49 20.22 3.12
C SER A 244 -8.79 19.20 4.21
N THR A 245 -8.51 17.90 3.98
CA THR A 245 -8.90 16.85 4.91
C THR A 245 -7.73 16.12 5.57
N GLY A 246 -6.57 16.03 4.91
CA GLY A 246 -5.37 15.35 5.44
C GLY A 246 -5.45 13.83 5.53
N LEU A 247 -6.62 13.22 5.29
CA LEU A 247 -6.81 11.77 5.22
C LEU A 247 -7.76 11.43 4.08
N LEU A 248 -7.28 10.59 3.14
CA LEU A 248 -8.08 10.01 2.08
C LEU A 248 -8.08 8.49 2.20
N THR A 249 -9.24 7.90 1.96
CA THR A 249 -9.46 6.45 1.86
C THR A 249 -10.30 6.12 0.63
N TRP A 250 -10.27 4.86 0.23
CA TRP A 250 -11.04 4.34 -0.89
C TRP A 250 -12.09 3.33 -0.42
N PRO A 251 -13.18 3.14 -1.18
CA PRO A 251 -14.26 2.23 -0.79
C PRO A 251 -13.89 0.77 -1.06
N ASP A 252 -14.51 -0.12 -0.29
CA ASP A 252 -14.61 -1.55 -0.58
C ASP A 252 -15.96 -1.86 -1.25
N PHE A 253 -16.18 -3.08 -1.71
CA PHE A 253 -17.45 -3.54 -2.33
C PHE A 253 -18.64 -3.54 -1.37
N TRP A 254 -18.38 -3.60 -0.07
CA TRP A 254 -19.35 -4.00 0.94
C TRP A 254 -19.91 -2.83 1.73
N ALA A 255 -21.12 -3.01 2.22
CA ALA A 255 -21.64 -2.16 3.29
C ALA A 255 -20.85 -2.38 4.58
N SER A 256 -20.86 -1.38 5.48
CA SER A 256 -20.19 -1.51 6.77
C SER A 256 -20.77 -2.67 7.59
N SER A 257 -19.88 -3.51 8.13
CA SER A 257 -20.22 -4.60 9.05
C SER A 257 -19.88 -4.30 10.51
N ALA A 258 -19.54 -3.04 10.83
CA ALA A 258 -19.21 -2.64 12.20
C ALA A 258 -20.42 -2.82 13.14
N SER A 259 -20.17 -3.47 14.29
CA SER A 259 -21.20 -3.74 15.32
C SER A 259 -21.70 -2.45 15.97
N PRO A 260 -22.98 -2.37 16.36
CA PRO A 260 -23.48 -1.31 17.23
C PRO A 260 -22.68 -1.15 18.52
N ILE A 261 -22.15 -2.24 19.07
CA ILE A 261 -21.34 -2.25 20.29
C ILE A 261 -20.05 -1.42 20.14
N PHE A 262 -19.41 -1.45 18.95
CA PHE A 262 -18.26 -0.58 18.71
C PHE A 262 -18.60 0.90 18.94
N TYR A 263 -19.74 1.34 18.45
CA TYR A 263 -20.17 2.74 18.59
C TYR A 263 -20.54 3.09 20.04
N GLN A 264 -21.06 2.14 20.82
CA GLN A 264 -21.28 2.34 22.26
C GLN A 264 -19.95 2.52 23.01
N ILE A 265 -18.93 1.70 22.69
CA ILE A 265 -17.59 1.79 23.27
C ILE A 265 -16.91 3.12 22.88
N ALA A 266 -16.99 3.51 21.63
CA ALA A 266 -16.37 4.72 21.10
C ALA A 266 -17.13 6.01 21.45
N ASP A 267 -18.31 5.91 22.06
CA ASP A 267 -19.23 7.02 22.36
C ASP A 267 -19.63 7.82 21.09
N LEU A 268 -19.93 7.10 20.02
CA LEU A 268 -20.27 7.65 18.72
C LEU A 268 -21.67 7.21 18.28
N PRO A 269 -22.41 8.03 17.53
CA PRO A 269 -23.59 7.55 16.83
C PRO A 269 -23.17 6.62 15.68
N PRO A 270 -23.83 5.46 15.50
CA PRO A 270 -23.57 4.63 14.33
C PRO A 270 -23.96 5.38 13.05
N PRO A 271 -23.08 5.47 12.03
CA PRO A 271 -23.40 6.15 10.79
C PRO A 271 -24.53 5.43 10.04
N PRO A 272 -25.37 6.15 9.29
CA PRO A 272 -26.36 5.51 8.41
C PRO A 272 -25.71 4.55 7.43
N MET A 273 -26.37 3.44 7.11
CA MET A 273 -25.85 2.39 6.23
C MET A 273 -25.79 2.79 4.75
N ASP A 274 -26.49 3.86 4.37
CA ASP A 274 -26.48 4.49 3.04
C ASP A 274 -25.47 5.64 2.92
N LEU A 275 -24.75 5.95 4.00
CA LEU A 275 -23.82 7.08 4.00
C LEU A 275 -22.61 6.82 3.11
N ARG A 276 -21.99 5.65 3.22
CA ARG A 276 -20.76 5.25 2.52
C ARG A 276 -20.56 3.74 2.52
N GLN A 277 -19.79 3.26 1.57
CA GLN A 277 -19.25 1.89 1.57
C GLN A 277 -18.29 1.69 2.76
N SER A 278 -18.02 0.44 3.11
CA SER A 278 -16.89 0.12 3.98
C SER A 278 -15.58 0.55 3.32
N THR A 279 -14.54 0.73 4.10
CA THR A 279 -13.23 1.19 3.62
C THR A 279 -12.43 0.02 3.08
N GLU A 280 -11.77 0.20 1.95
CA GLU A 280 -10.63 -0.60 1.51
C GLU A 280 -9.37 0.08 2.05
N SER A 281 -8.33 -0.66 2.41
CA SER A 281 -7.12 -0.11 3.03
C SER A 281 -5.83 -0.43 2.28
N GLY A 282 -5.91 -0.90 1.05
CA GLY A 282 -4.76 -1.07 0.16
C GLY A 282 -4.15 0.24 -0.30
N GLU A 283 -4.95 1.33 -0.26
CA GLU A 283 -4.51 2.70 -0.52
C GLU A 283 -5.01 3.63 0.59
N ILE A 284 -4.10 4.36 1.22
CA ILE A 284 -4.42 5.39 2.22
C ILE A 284 -3.47 6.56 2.04
N LEU A 285 -4.00 7.77 1.89
CA LEU A 285 -3.19 8.98 1.89
C LEU A 285 -3.41 9.73 3.21
N LEU A 286 -2.33 9.96 3.97
CA LEU A 286 -2.42 10.53 5.33
C LEU A 286 -1.31 11.55 5.60
N SER A 287 -1.69 12.66 6.23
CA SER A 287 -0.77 13.63 6.81
C SER A 287 -0.64 13.39 8.30
N LYS A 288 0.56 13.02 8.76
CA LYS A 288 0.83 12.76 10.19
C LYS A 288 0.64 14.03 11.03
N SER A 289 1.00 15.20 10.51
CA SER A 289 0.90 16.45 11.26
C SER A 289 -0.54 16.84 11.55
N SER A 290 -1.47 16.59 10.63
CA SER A 290 -2.90 16.87 10.85
C SER A 290 -3.67 15.73 11.48
N HIS A 291 -3.17 14.46 11.36
CA HIS A 291 -3.85 13.25 11.81
C HIS A 291 -3.04 12.44 12.83
N THR A 292 -2.21 13.12 13.64
CA THR A 292 -1.46 12.47 14.72
C THR A 292 -2.38 11.64 15.62
N ARG A 293 -3.48 12.23 16.10
CA ARG A 293 -4.38 11.56 17.04
C ARG A 293 -5.16 10.42 16.37
N SER A 294 -5.64 10.62 15.14
CA SER A 294 -6.30 9.55 14.38
C SER A 294 -5.37 8.38 14.13
N LEU A 295 -4.10 8.63 13.77
CA LEU A 295 -3.13 7.56 13.53
C LEU A 295 -2.79 6.80 14.82
N LEU A 296 -2.63 7.50 15.95
CA LEU A 296 -2.42 6.87 17.26
C LEU A 296 -3.62 6.01 17.66
N LEU A 297 -4.85 6.51 17.44
CA LEU A 297 -6.07 5.77 17.78
C LEU A 297 -6.30 4.59 16.83
N ALA A 298 -6.04 4.75 15.52
CA ALA A 298 -6.08 3.64 14.58
C ALA A 298 -5.06 2.56 14.96
N THR A 299 -3.87 2.96 15.42
CA THR A 299 -2.87 2.00 15.91
C THR A 299 -3.32 1.31 17.19
N TYR A 300 -4.02 1.99 18.10
CA TYR A 300 -4.63 1.37 19.28
C TYR A 300 -5.68 0.33 18.88
N TYR A 301 -6.57 0.66 17.94
CA TYR A 301 -7.55 -0.30 17.42
C TYR A 301 -6.88 -1.52 16.76
N ASN A 302 -5.77 -1.33 16.08
CA ASN A 302 -5.03 -2.43 15.47
C ASN A 302 -4.20 -3.24 16.48
N TYR A 303 -3.61 -2.57 17.49
CA TYR A 303 -2.83 -3.26 18.53
C TYR A 303 -3.68 -4.25 19.31
N HIS A 304 -4.89 -3.82 19.70
CA HIS A 304 -5.90 -4.67 20.33
C HIS A 304 -6.87 -5.30 19.33
N GLY A 305 -6.55 -5.23 18.03
CA GLY A 305 -7.42 -5.62 16.91
C GLY A 305 -7.84 -7.08 16.95
N PRO A 306 -6.89 -8.04 16.93
CA PRO A 306 -7.21 -9.46 16.83
C PRO A 306 -8.12 -9.98 17.96
N SER A 307 -7.98 -9.40 19.14
CA SER A 307 -8.76 -9.85 20.31
C SER A 307 -10.06 -9.05 20.53
N HIS A 308 -10.14 -7.79 20.07
CA HIS A 308 -11.28 -6.92 20.43
C HIS A 308 -11.82 -6.13 19.24
N TYR A 309 -11.01 -5.29 18.58
CA TYR A 309 -11.53 -4.31 17.63
C TYR A 309 -11.83 -4.89 16.24
N TYR A 310 -11.10 -5.89 15.76
CA TYR A 310 -11.42 -6.51 14.48
C TYR A 310 -12.78 -7.24 14.52
N PRO A 311 -13.07 -8.07 15.51
CA PRO A 311 -14.42 -8.61 15.67
C PRO A 311 -15.51 -7.54 15.72
N LEU A 312 -15.30 -6.45 16.46
CA LEU A 312 -16.26 -5.35 16.56
C LEU A 312 -16.47 -4.59 15.23
N LEU A 313 -15.44 -4.46 14.41
CA LEU A 313 -15.48 -3.67 13.17
C LEU A 313 -15.88 -4.50 11.94
N SER A 314 -15.75 -5.83 11.99
CA SER A 314 -16.05 -6.70 10.85
C SER A 314 -17.13 -7.73 11.13
N GLN A 315 -17.29 -8.18 12.38
CA GLN A 315 -18.17 -9.29 12.77
C GLN A 315 -17.97 -10.55 11.91
N GLY A 316 -16.69 -10.80 11.46
CA GLY A 316 -16.33 -11.92 10.60
C GLY A 316 -16.84 -11.83 9.15
N ALA A 317 -17.39 -10.69 8.72
CA ALA A 317 -17.73 -10.45 7.32
C ALA A 317 -16.49 -10.24 6.46
N ALA A 318 -16.65 -10.25 5.13
CA ALA A 318 -15.56 -10.05 4.17
C ALA A 318 -14.80 -8.73 4.42
N GLY A 319 -13.47 -8.77 4.27
CA GLY A 319 -12.60 -7.63 4.51
C GLY A 319 -12.32 -7.37 5.99
N GLU A 320 -12.20 -8.41 6.78
CA GLU A 320 -11.74 -8.34 8.17
C GLU A 320 -10.34 -7.72 8.27
N GLY A 321 -10.06 -7.09 9.41
CA GLY A 321 -8.75 -6.55 9.76
C GLY A 321 -8.75 -5.05 10.01
N ASP A 322 -7.76 -4.36 9.45
CA ASP A 322 -7.47 -2.95 9.71
C ASP A 322 -8.34 -1.94 8.97
N LYS A 323 -9.05 -2.35 7.92
CA LYS A 323 -9.66 -1.45 6.93
C LYS A 323 -10.56 -0.35 7.50
N GLU A 324 -11.40 -0.64 8.49
CA GLU A 324 -12.29 0.36 9.11
C GLU A 324 -11.61 1.18 10.21
N THR A 325 -10.41 0.81 10.66
CA THR A 325 -9.79 1.42 11.85
C THR A 325 -9.37 2.87 11.62
N PHE A 326 -8.94 3.24 10.41
CA PHE A 326 -8.46 4.59 10.10
C PHE A 326 -9.58 5.62 10.11
N ILE A 327 -10.66 5.33 9.40
CA ILE A 327 -11.78 6.27 9.27
C ILE A 327 -12.61 6.35 10.57
N THR A 328 -12.73 5.24 11.30
CA THR A 328 -13.39 5.25 12.62
C THR A 328 -12.55 6.00 13.64
N ALA A 329 -11.23 5.91 13.59
CA ALA A 329 -10.34 6.69 14.43
C ALA A 329 -10.44 8.20 14.12
N ALA A 330 -10.45 8.58 12.83
CA ALA A 330 -10.63 9.97 12.43
C ALA A 330 -12.00 10.51 12.90
N THR A 331 -13.06 9.70 12.78
CA THR A 331 -14.39 10.05 13.29
C THR A 331 -14.39 10.27 14.81
N ALA A 332 -13.76 9.36 15.57
CA ALA A 332 -13.69 9.46 17.02
C ALA A 332 -12.84 10.67 17.49
N MET A 333 -11.84 11.07 16.71
CA MET A 333 -11.00 12.22 17.00
C MET A 333 -11.56 13.54 16.43
N HIS A 334 -12.69 13.51 15.71
CA HIS A 334 -13.28 14.66 15.02
C HIS A 334 -12.30 15.31 14.02
N GLU A 335 -11.42 14.51 13.41
CA GLU A 335 -10.49 14.95 12.40
C GLU A 335 -11.11 14.70 11.01
N PRO A 336 -11.02 15.67 10.06
CA PRO A 336 -11.68 15.56 8.77
C PRO A 336 -11.02 14.47 7.91
N PHE A 337 -11.83 13.80 7.10
CA PHE A 337 -11.34 12.83 6.11
C PHE A 337 -12.23 12.87 4.86
N TYR A 338 -11.71 12.33 3.77
CA TYR A 338 -12.48 12.10 2.56
C TYR A 338 -12.35 10.63 2.14
N GLN A 339 -13.49 9.96 1.99
CA GLN A 339 -13.55 8.67 1.33
C GLN A 339 -14.06 8.87 -0.10
N VAL A 340 -13.35 8.33 -1.09
CA VAL A 340 -13.80 8.34 -2.49
C VAL A 340 -15.19 7.71 -2.56
N SER A 341 -16.11 8.40 -3.24
CA SER A 341 -17.51 7.98 -3.35
C SER A 341 -17.78 7.11 -4.57
N GLU A 342 -16.95 7.22 -5.62
CA GLU A 342 -17.06 6.35 -6.79
C GLU A 342 -16.85 4.90 -6.37
N PRO A 343 -17.80 4.00 -6.66
CA PRO A 343 -17.70 2.61 -6.24
C PRO A 343 -16.49 1.92 -6.86
N ILE A 344 -15.81 1.11 -6.05
CA ILE A 344 -14.76 0.20 -6.49
C ILE A 344 -15.25 -0.70 -7.63
N CYS A 345 -14.36 -1.04 -8.57
CA CYS A 345 -14.68 -1.92 -9.68
C CYS A 345 -13.81 -3.19 -9.65
N ALA A 346 -14.43 -4.37 -9.64
CA ALA A 346 -13.71 -5.62 -9.81
C ALA A 346 -13.22 -5.76 -11.25
N LEU A 347 -11.98 -6.23 -11.41
CA LEU A 347 -11.37 -6.56 -12.70
C LEU A 347 -11.13 -8.07 -12.78
N GLY A 348 -11.36 -8.65 -13.95
CA GLY A 348 -11.17 -10.07 -14.18
C GLY A 348 -11.30 -10.44 -15.64
N HIS A 349 -11.48 -11.74 -15.92
CA HIS A 349 -11.85 -12.26 -17.23
C HIS A 349 -13.16 -13.05 -17.14
N PRO A 350 -13.90 -13.21 -18.27
CA PRO A 350 -15.14 -13.97 -18.28
C PRO A 350 -14.91 -15.45 -17.99
N ILE A 351 -15.81 -16.02 -17.19
CA ILE A 351 -15.96 -17.47 -16.98
C ILE A 351 -17.45 -17.84 -17.08
N PRO A 352 -17.81 -19.12 -17.28
CA PRO A 352 -19.21 -19.54 -17.26
C PRO A 352 -19.94 -19.12 -15.99
N GLY A 353 -20.97 -18.31 -16.16
CA GLY A 353 -21.79 -17.82 -15.04
C GLY A 353 -21.27 -16.62 -14.29
N GLY A 354 -20.14 -16.01 -14.71
CA GLY A 354 -19.62 -14.83 -14.02
C GLY A 354 -18.26 -14.31 -14.49
N MET A 355 -17.43 -14.00 -13.55
CA MET A 355 -16.10 -13.43 -13.75
C MET A 355 -15.10 -14.04 -12.77
N ALA A 356 -13.95 -14.44 -13.26
CA ALA A 356 -12.77 -14.72 -12.44
C ALA A 356 -12.14 -13.38 -12.07
N GLY A 357 -12.59 -12.79 -10.96
CA GLY A 357 -12.09 -11.51 -10.45
C GLY A 357 -10.75 -11.67 -9.74
N SER A 358 -9.76 -10.88 -10.10
CA SER A 358 -8.41 -10.99 -9.55
C SER A 358 -7.78 -9.66 -9.16
N ALA A 359 -8.41 -8.55 -9.50
CA ALA A 359 -7.96 -7.22 -9.13
C ALA A 359 -9.13 -6.27 -8.88
N MET A 360 -8.84 -5.13 -8.29
CA MET A 360 -9.76 -4.03 -8.03
C MET A 360 -9.22 -2.76 -8.66
N ALA A 361 -10.11 -1.97 -9.28
CA ALA A 361 -9.80 -0.64 -9.76
C ALA A 361 -10.39 0.39 -8.79
N GLN A 362 -9.53 1.29 -8.31
CA GLN A 362 -9.89 2.42 -7.47
C GLN A 362 -9.76 3.73 -8.25
N PHE A 363 -10.61 4.69 -7.95
CA PHE A 363 -10.81 5.88 -8.79
C PHE A 363 -10.10 7.12 -8.25
N ASP A 364 -9.92 8.11 -9.15
CA ASP A 364 -9.23 9.37 -8.89
C ASP A 364 -9.99 10.21 -7.84
N PRO A 365 -9.40 10.45 -6.65
CA PRO A 365 -10.04 11.17 -5.57
C PRO A 365 -10.25 12.66 -5.89
N VAL A 366 -9.42 13.25 -6.74
CA VAL A 366 -9.50 14.68 -7.11
C VAL A 366 -10.72 14.93 -8.00
N HIS A 367 -10.92 14.03 -8.98
CA HIS A 367 -12.09 14.13 -9.84
C HIS A 367 -13.38 13.80 -9.08
N ASP A 368 -13.38 12.74 -8.26
CA ASP A 368 -14.52 12.37 -7.42
C ASP A 368 -14.91 13.52 -6.47
N TYR A 369 -13.94 14.14 -5.79
CA TYR A 369 -14.17 15.30 -4.94
C TYR A 369 -14.71 16.52 -5.72
N THR A 370 -14.25 16.72 -6.95
CA THR A 370 -14.77 17.79 -7.80
C THR A 370 -16.26 17.62 -8.10
N LEU A 371 -16.75 16.40 -8.24
CA LEU A 371 -18.16 16.08 -8.41
C LEU A 371 -18.93 16.26 -7.10
N THR A 372 -18.47 15.59 -6.04
CA THR A 372 -19.19 15.55 -4.75
C THR A 372 -19.27 16.90 -4.06
N SER A 373 -18.23 17.74 -4.18
CA SER A 373 -18.25 19.13 -3.68
C SER A 373 -19.27 20.02 -4.36
N ARG A 374 -19.74 19.65 -5.56
CA ARG A 374 -20.83 20.31 -6.28
C ARG A 374 -22.19 19.65 -6.07
N GLY A 375 -22.26 18.65 -5.18
CA GLY A 375 -23.47 17.89 -4.90
C GLY A 375 -23.82 16.82 -5.92
N VAL A 376 -22.86 16.43 -6.79
CA VAL A 376 -23.04 15.36 -7.78
C VAL A 376 -22.47 14.04 -7.22
N TRP A 377 -23.35 13.10 -6.95
CA TRP A 377 -23.04 11.82 -6.33
C TRP A 377 -23.38 10.66 -7.26
N ARG A 378 -22.41 10.18 -8.01
CA ARG A 378 -22.61 9.05 -8.94
C ARG A 378 -23.08 7.78 -8.24
N VAL A 379 -22.58 7.51 -7.05
CA VAL A 379 -23.02 6.38 -6.20
C VAL A 379 -24.50 6.47 -5.84
N LYS A 380 -25.10 7.67 -5.91
CA LYS A 380 -26.54 7.92 -5.73
C LYS A 380 -27.31 8.06 -7.04
N GLY A 381 -26.70 7.66 -8.16
CA GLY A 381 -27.36 7.64 -9.48
C GLY A 381 -27.29 8.94 -10.28
N ASP A 382 -26.53 9.95 -9.81
CA ASP A 382 -26.37 11.18 -10.59
C ASP A 382 -25.58 10.91 -11.87
N ASN A 383 -26.06 11.48 -12.97
CA ASN A 383 -25.44 11.32 -14.29
C ASN A 383 -24.26 12.29 -14.45
N ALA A 384 -23.05 11.76 -14.36
CA ALA A 384 -21.81 12.47 -14.63
C ALA A 384 -20.76 11.49 -15.20
N PRO A 385 -19.72 11.99 -15.92
CA PRO A 385 -18.59 11.15 -16.32
C PRO A 385 -17.91 10.52 -15.11
N ALA A 386 -17.59 9.24 -15.20
CA ALA A 386 -16.88 8.55 -14.13
C ALA A 386 -15.48 9.15 -13.93
N PRO A 387 -14.98 9.24 -12.69
CA PRO A 387 -13.58 9.49 -12.43
C PRO A 387 -12.70 8.46 -13.17
N ALA A 388 -11.47 8.86 -13.53
CA ALA A 388 -10.52 7.92 -14.11
C ALA A 388 -10.08 6.89 -13.07
N VAL A 389 -9.73 5.68 -13.50
CA VAL A 389 -9.06 4.71 -12.63
C VAL A 389 -7.70 5.26 -12.24
N PHE A 390 -7.41 5.25 -10.95
CA PHE A 390 -6.15 5.77 -10.42
C PHE A 390 -5.23 4.69 -9.87
N PHE A 391 -5.78 3.67 -9.17
CA PHE A 391 -5.03 2.53 -8.68
C PHE A 391 -5.61 1.21 -9.21
N ILE A 392 -4.74 0.23 -9.33
CA ILE A 392 -5.10 -1.18 -9.45
C ILE A 392 -4.51 -1.90 -8.25
N HIS A 393 -5.34 -2.67 -7.57
CA HIS A 393 -4.97 -3.54 -6.47
C HIS A 393 -5.17 -5.00 -6.94
N ALA A 394 -4.07 -5.66 -7.31
CA ALA A 394 -4.05 -7.01 -7.88
C ALA A 394 -4.03 -8.05 -6.74
N ASN A 395 -5.17 -8.20 -6.05
CA ASN A 395 -5.23 -8.74 -4.70
C ASN A 395 -5.49 -10.24 -4.56
N TYR A 396 -6.04 -10.93 -5.59
CA TYR A 396 -6.43 -12.32 -5.42
C TYR A 396 -6.46 -13.15 -6.72
N PRO A 397 -5.68 -14.26 -6.80
CA PRO A 397 -4.56 -14.56 -5.91
C PRO A 397 -3.47 -13.50 -6.05
N LYS A 398 -2.45 -13.53 -5.18
CA LYS A 398 -1.32 -12.62 -5.35
C LYS A 398 -0.57 -12.97 -6.63
N PHE A 399 -0.20 -11.95 -7.43
CA PHE A 399 0.55 -12.17 -8.68
C PHE A 399 2.05 -12.39 -8.38
N ASN A 400 2.33 -13.38 -7.53
CA ASN A 400 3.70 -13.83 -7.30
C ASN A 400 4.13 -14.76 -8.43
N PRO A 401 5.19 -14.45 -9.20
CA PRO A 401 5.65 -15.26 -10.32
C PRO A 401 5.87 -16.73 -9.99
N ALA A 402 6.31 -17.04 -8.77
CA ALA A 402 6.59 -18.42 -8.35
C ALA A 402 5.32 -19.26 -8.16
N THR A 403 4.17 -18.65 -7.89
CA THR A 403 2.95 -19.38 -7.52
C THR A 403 1.72 -19.07 -8.36
N ILE A 404 1.78 -18.06 -9.25
CA ILE A 404 0.61 -17.61 -10.01
C ILE A 404 0.02 -18.67 -10.94
N PHE A 405 0.83 -19.65 -11.35
CA PHE A 405 0.41 -20.75 -12.23
C PHE A 405 -0.02 -22.02 -11.46
N GLU A 406 -0.03 -21.99 -10.12
CA GLU A 406 -0.54 -23.07 -9.30
C GLU A 406 -2.07 -23.12 -9.32
N ASP A 407 -2.64 -24.21 -8.80
CA ASP A 407 -4.09 -24.32 -8.63
C ASP A 407 -4.59 -23.35 -7.56
N HIS A 408 -5.51 -22.47 -7.96
CA HIS A 408 -6.17 -21.49 -7.09
C HIS A 408 -7.68 -21.60 -7.22
N ALA A 409 -8.40 -21.14 -6.21
CA ALA A 409 -9.87 -21.02 -6.27
C ALA A 409 -10.32 -20.02 -7.36
N VAL A 410 -9.45 -19.07 -7.69
CA VAL A 410 -9.57 -18.16 -8.84
C VAL A 410 -8.28 -18.26 -9.65
N ASN A 411 -8.40 -18.54 -10.94
CA ASN A 411 -7.30 -18.65 -11.87
C ASN A 411 -7.28 -17.45 -12.83
N PRO A 412 -6.54 -16.36 -12.51
CA PRO A 412 -6.55 -15.16 -13.34
C PRO A 412 -5.85 -15.36 -14.69
N VAL A 413 -5.00 -16.36 -14.82
CA VAL A 413 -4.17 -16.63 -15.99
C VAL A 413 -4.65 -17.76 -16.87
N PHE A 414 -5.72 -18.48 -16.46
CA PHE A 414 -6.29 -19.60 -17.21
C PHE A 414 -7.78 -19.39 -17.47
N THR A 415 -8.24 -19.86 -18.65
CA THR A 415 -9.66 -20.11 -18.89
C THR A 415 -10.12 -21.37 -18.18
N ASP A 416 -11.44 -21.64 -18.16
CA ASP A 416 -11.98 -22.88 -17.62
C ASP A 416 -11.49 -24.14 -18.37
N GLU A 417 -11.06 -23.99 -19.62
CA GLU A 417 -10.47 -25.05 -20.43
C GLU A 417 -8.98 -25.26 -20.17
N GLY A 418 -8.37 -24.41 -19.29
CA GLY A 418 -6.96 -24.48 -18.93
C GLY A 418 -6.02 -23.79 -19.93
N GLU A 419 -6.54 -22.96 -20.82
CA GLU A 419 -5.75 -22.17 -21.77
C GLU A 419 -5.32 -20.85 -21.14
N TYR A 420 -4.12 -20.36 -21.46
CA TYR A 420 -3.64 -19.05 -21.00
C TYR A 420 -4.53 -17.90 -21.51
N THR A 421 -4.89 -16.99 -20.62
CA THR A 421 -5.72 -15.84 -20.95
C THR A 421 -5.23 -14.57 -20.23
N ARG A 422 -5.70 -13.42 -20.70
CA ARG A 422 -5.50 -12.15 -20.00
C ARG A 422 -6.31 -12.13 -18.70
N ALA A 423 -5.72 -11.60 -17.64
CA ALA A 423 -6.34 -11.55 -16.33
C ALA A 423 -7.43 -10.45 -16.22
N TRP A 424 -7.27 -9.32 -16.95
CA TRP A 424 -8.12 -8.13 -16.78
C TRP A 424 -8.73 -7.68 -18.11
N THR A 425 -9.82 -8.32 -18.52
CA THR A 425 -10.52 -8.00 -19.78
C THR A 425 -11.91 -7.40 -19.56
N ILE A 426 -12.48 -7.57 -18.37
CA ILE A 426 -13.80 -7.04 -18.01
C ILE A 426 -13.80 -6.32 -16.64
N PRO A 427 -14.70 -5.32 -16.42
CA PRO A 427 -15.69 -4.78 -17.38
C PRO A 427 -15.02 -4.00 -18.51
N GLU A 428 -15.42 -4.28 -19.77
CA GLU A 428 -14.75 -3.72 -20.95
C GLU A 428 -14.63 -2.21 -20.92
N HIS A 429 -15.67 -1.49 -20.53
CA HIS A 429 -15.69 -0.03 -20.51
C HIS A 429 -14.66 0.57 -19.54
N VAL A 430 -14.40 -0.09 -18.40
CA VAL A 430 -13.38 0.32 -17.42
C VAL A 430 -11.99 0.01 -17.98
N VAL A 431 -11.82 -1.22 -18.53
CA VAL A 431 -10.55 -1.66 -19.14
C VAL A 431 -10.16 -0.75 -20.30
N GLN A 432 -11.09 -0.42 -21.21
CA GLN A 432 -10.86 0.51 -22.31
C GLN A 432 -10.49 1.91 -21.81
N ALA A 433 -11.14 2.38 -20.74
CA ALA A 433 -10.89 3.71 -20.20
C ALA A 433 -9.46 3.87 -19.65
N TYR A 434 -8.97 2.92 -18.88
CA TYR A 434 -7.60 3.03 -18.36
C TYR A 434 -6.52 2.65 -19.40
N ASN A 435 -6.86 1.82 -20.39
CA ASN A 435 -5.95 1.47 -21.49
C ASN A 435 -5.84 2.54 -22.58
N ALA A 436 -6.57 3.64 -22.50
CA ALA A 436 -6.54 4.70 -23.50
C ALA A 436 -5.12 5.28 -23.77
N ARG A 437 -4.19 5.10 -22.86
CA ARG A 437 -2.79 5.56 -22.97
C ARG A 437 -1.76 4.45 -23.13
N GLY A 438 -2.19 3.20 -23.21
CA GLY A 438 -1.34 2.02 -23.32
C GLY A 438 -1.94 0.84 -22.58
N ASP A 439 -1.55 -0.37 -22.98
CA ASP A 439 -2.01 -1.60 -22.40
C ASP A 439 -1.41 -1.80 -20.99
N VAL A 440 -2.22 -1.51 -19.97
CA VAL A 440 -1.80 -1.57 -18.56
C VAL A 440 -1.46 -3.00 -18.14
N GLU A 441 -2.27 -3.97 -18.55
CA GLU A 441 -2.04 -5.37 -18.21
C GLU A 441 -0.77 -5.91 -18.86
N LYS A 442 -0.54 -5.60 -20.14
CA LYS A 442 0.72 -5.93 -20.82
C LYS A 442 1.91 -5.32 -20.07
N GLY A 443 1.82 -4.03 -19.72
CA GLY A 443 2.85 -3.36 -18.92
C GLY A 443 3.09 -4.00 -17.56
N PHE A 444 2.05 -4.44 -16.89
CA PHE A 444 2.15 -5.18 -15.62
C PHE A 444 2.88 -6.51 -15.80
N TRP A 445 2.52 -7.28 -16.83
CA TRP A 445 3.18 -8.55 -17.12
C TRP A 445 4.63 -8.39 -17.64
N GLU A 446 4.99 -7.24 -18.24
CA GLU A 446 6.41 -6.92 -18.48
C GLU A 446 7.20 -6.83 -17.18
N GLU A 447 6.61 -6.25 -16.12
CA GLU A 447 7.26 -6.17 -14.81
C GLU A 447 7.26 -7.51 -14.08
N VAL A 448 6.23 -8.34 -14.25
CA VAL A 448 6.20 -9.73 -13.77
C VAL A 448 7.33 -10.54 -14.44
N LEU A 449 7.46 -10.45 -15.77
CA LEU A 449 8.51 -11.13 -16.55
C LEU A 449 9.90 -10.68 -16.14
N TRP A 450 10.12 -9.37 -16.00
CA TRP A 450 11.40 -8.85 -15.54
C TRP A 450 11.74 -9.38 -14.14
N THR A 451 10.79 -9.34 -13.21
CA THR A 451 10.98 -9.80 -11.82
C THR A 451 11.29 -11.29 -11.79
N ALA A 452 10.55 -12.10 -12.55
CA ALA A 452 10.78 -13.53 -12.66
C ALA A 452 12.17 -13.86 -13.21
N CYS A 453 12.58 -13.21 -14.32
CA CYS A 453 13.81 -13.61 -15.02
C CYS A 453 15.08 -12.98 -14.45
N GLU A 454 15.02 -11.75 -13.94
CA GLU A 454 16.20 -11.09 -13.38
C GLU A 454 16.44 -11.45 -11.91
N LEU A 455 15.39 -11.93 -11.20
CA LEU A 455 15.46 -12.14 -9.75
C LEU A 455 15.13 -13.58 -9.33
N GLU A 456 15.04 -14.56 -10.24
CA GLU A 456 14.71 -15.96 -9.92
C GLU A 456 15.61 -16.53 -8.83
N ASP A 457 16.93 -16.35 -8.93
CA ASP A 457 17.93 -16.82 -7.99
C ASP A 457 18.23 -15.83 -6.85
N LYS A 458 17.44 -14.76 -6.69
CA LYS A 458 17.75 -13.67 -5.77
C LYS A 458 16.78 -13.59 -4.60
N PHE A 459 15.54 -14.06 -4.78
CA PHE A 459 14.58 -14.13 -3.69
C PHE A 459 14.82 -15.37 -2.84
N GLU A 460 15.09 -15.19 -1.56
CA GLU A 460 15.19 -16.29 -0.60
C GLU A 460 13.86 -17.02 -0.45
N SER A 461 12.74 -16.28 -0.53
CA SER A 461 11.38 -16.81 -0.51
C SER A 461 11.07 -17.77 -1.68
N TRP A 462 11.86 -17.73 -2.77
CA TRP A 462 11.71 -18.64 -3.91
C TRP A 462 12.64 -19.87 -3.85
N GLY A 463 13.33 -20.09 -2.75
CA GLY A 463 14.35 -21.15 -2.62
C GLY A 463 13.87 -22.60 -2.85
N GLY A 464 12.58 -22.85 -3.01
CA GLY A 464 12.00 -24.16 -3.37
C GLY A 464 11.43 -24.24 -4.78
N TYR A 465 11.43 -23.14 -5.52
CA TYR A 465 10.83 -23.03 -6.86
C TYR A 465 11.92 -23.08 -7.94
N GLN A 466 11.59 -23.63 -9.10
CA GLN A 466 12.46 -23.70 -10.27
C GLN A 466 11.66 -23.37 -11.53
N GLY A 467 12.31 -22.75 -12.51
CA GLY A 467 11.67 -22.41 -13.79
C GLY A 467 10.64 -21.29 -13.69
N VAL A 468 10.76 -20.42 -12.67
CA VAL A 468 9.85 -19.28 -12.49
C VAL A 468 9.89 -18.35 -13.70
N CYS A 469 11.09 -18.04 -14.20
CA CYS A 469 11.25 -17.25 -15.43
C CYS A 469 10.67 -17.97 -16.66
N GLU A 470 10.87 -19.28 -16.79
CA GLU A 470 10.37 -20.07 -17.93
C GLU A 470 8.83 -20.05 -17.95
N GLY A 471 8.17 -20.33 -16.82
CA GLY A 471 6.72 -20.31 -16.74
C GLY A 471 6.09 -18.96 -17.10
N VAL A 472 6.68 -17.85 -16.61
CA VAL A 472 6.21 -16.50 -16.97
C VAL A 472 6.49 -16.18 -18.44
N ARG A 473 7.60 -16.61 -18.99
CA ARG A 473 7.95 -16.42 -20.42
C ARG A 473 7.00 -17.17 -21.35
N ASP A 474 6.61 -18.38 -20.96
CA ASP A 474 5.65 -19.19 -21.74
C ASP A 474 4.28 -18.52 -21.75
N TYR A 475 3.79 -18.08 -20.59
CA TYR A 475 2.56 -17.29 -20.50
C TYR A 475 2.64 -16.02 -21.36
N TRP A 476 3.72 -15.25 -21.22
CA TRP A 476 3.93 -14.04 -22.01
C TRP A 476 3.90 -14.30 -23.50
N GLY A 477 4.58 -15.36 -23.96
CA GLY A 477 4.66 -15.73 -25.37
C GLY A 477 3.29 -16.05 -25.97
N VAL A 478 2.42 -16.71 -25.21
CA VAL A 478 1.07 -17.07 -25.66
C VAL A 478 0.13 -15.85 -25.63
N VAL A 479 0.14 -15.06 -24.55
CA VAL A 479 -0.86 -14.01 -24.33
C VAL A 479 -0.51 -12.68 -24.98
N PHE A 480 0.78 -12.33 -25.06
CA PHE A 480 1.25 -11.02 -25.51
C PHE A 480 2.28 -11.08 -26.66
N GLY A 481 2.74 -12.27 -27.05
CA GLY A 481 3.85 -12.45 -27.99
C GLY A 481 3.51 -12.27 -29.46
N SER A 482 2.25 -12.03 -29.81
CA SER A 482 1.80 -11.87 -31.21
C SER A 482 1.60 -10.41 -31.65
N ASP A 483 2.02 -9.43 -30.83
CA ASP A 483 1.92 -7.99 -31.14
C ASP A 483 3.22 -7.40 -31.71
#